data_c7802c422858bc7e2430abaadc03b7de
#
_entry.id   c7802c422858bc7e2430abaadc03b7de
#
_cell.length_a   1.000
_cell.length_b   1.000
_cell.length_c   1.000
_cell.angle_alpha   90.00
_cell.angle_beta   90.00
_cell.angle_gamma   90.00
#
_symmetry.space_group_name_H-M   'P 1'
#
loop_
_entity.id
_entity.type
_entity.pdbx_description
1 polymer ?
#
loop_
_entity_poly.entity_id
_entity_poly.type
_entity_poly.pdbx_seq_one_letter_code
_entity_poly.pdbx_strand_id
1 'polypeptide(L)'
;MIVKNEENNLKRCIDSVKDLVNEMIIVDTGSKDATKNIAIENGAKVFDYDWKNDFSDARNFSIRQSTCDWNLVLDADEYILSNGESIKDFINNNEEKIGRINILSKYLNNEQEMVESTYISRLFPNKEIFFKGKVHEQLESSLSKINISVSIAHDGYYLADKTDRNLPLLLEELKISPSDTYIQYQIGKQHFLREDYSKANNYFSSSYKNIDNYSDFKSKMIIDYLYSLIRSENFSVGLEIIENEKIYLDSSTDFHFVCGIFFMELVFSNVNKYLSYYPLIELEYLRCIELGEIEKQEIVKGTGSYLALYNLATVYETTGDIEKAIEYYKKSSKLKYKPAKKRLETLMN
;
A
#
# COMPACT_ATOMS: atom_id res chain seq x y z
N MET A 1 -11.66 1.65 17.33
CA MET A 1 -11.99 0.87 16.11
C MET A 1 -13.40 1.23 15.67
N ILE A 2 -13.67 1.32 14.37
CA ILE A 2 -15.02 1.45 13.79
C ILE A 2 -15.34 0.15 13.04
N VAL A 3 -16.55 -0.36 13.17
CA VAL A 3 -16.92 -1.67 12.62
C VAL A 3 -18.29 -1.66 11.95
N LYS A 4 -18.48 -2.56 10.96
CA LYS A 4 -19.78 -2.88 10.37
C LYS A 4 -19.77 -4.27 9.73
N ASN A 5 -20.50 -5.21 10.27
CA ASN A 5 -20.61 -6.59 9.78
C ASN A 5 -19.24 -7.31 9.70
N GLU A 6 -18.55 -7.39 10.83
CA GLU A 6 -17.18 -7.93 10.95
C GLU A 6 -17.13 -9.19 11.84
N GLU A 7 -18.23 -9.95 11.95
CA GLU A 7 -18.33 -11.14 12.82
C GLU A 7 -17.23 -12.17 12.56
N ASN A 8 -16.73 -12.27 11.32
CA ASN A 8 -15.69 -13.23 10.93
C ASN A 8 -14.25 -12.77 11.29
N ASN A 9 -14.03 -11.48 11.46
CA ASN A 9 -12.69 -10.89 11.62
C ASN A 9 -12.44 -10.34 13.02
N LEU A 10 -13.47 -9.70 13.62
CA LEU A 10 -13.34 -8.89 14.82
C LEU A 10 -12.69 -9.64 15.99
N LYS A 11 -13.08 -10.91 16.23
CA LYS A 11 -12.52 -11.69 17.34
C LYS A 11 -11.00 -11.85 17.20
N ARG A 12 -10.50 -12.16 16.01
CA ARG A 12 -9.06 -12.30 15.76
C ARG A 12 -8.32 -10.99 16.00
N CYS A 13 -8.88 -9.88 15.55
CA CYS A 13 -8.33 -8.55 15.80
C CYS A 13 -8.22 -8.28 17.30
N ILE A 14 -9.31 -8.46 18.07
CA ILE A 14 -9.35 -8.26 19.52
C ILE A 14 -8.32 -9.16 20.22
N ASP A 15 -8.30 -10.46 19.91
CA ASP A 15 -7.38 -11.41 20.53
C ASP A 15 -5.91 -11.04 20.32
N SER A 16 -5.58 -10.35 19.22
CA SER A 16 -4.20 -9.93 18.93
C SER A 16 -3.73 -8.72 19.77
N VAL A 17 -4.66 -7.94 20.34
CA VAL A 17 -4.33 -6.66 21.01
C VAL A 17 -4.77 -6.58 22.47
N LYS A 18 -5.68 -7.42 22.94
CA LYS A 18 -6.30 -7.32 24.29
C LYS A 18 -5.29 -7.26 25.44
N ASP A 19 -4.14 -7.94 25.31
CA ASP A 19 -3.09 -7.97 26.34
C ASP A 19 -2.10 -6.80 26.23
N LEU A 20 -2.23 -5.97 25.17
CA LEU A 20 -1.38 -4.82 24.89
C LEU A 20 -2.01 -3.49 25.26
N VAL A 21 -3.36 -3.46 25.41
CA VAL A 21 -4.14 -2.23 25.63
C VAL A 21 -4.88 -2.28 26.95
N ASN A 22 -5.17 -1.10 27.52
CA ASN A 22 -5.90 -0.99 28.78
C ASN A 22 -7.42 -0.92 28.58
N GLU A 23 -7.88 -0.44 27.42
CA GLU A 23 -9.29 -0.43 27.04
C GLU A 23 -9.46 -0.67 25.53
N MET A 24 -10.61 -1.19 25.17
CA MET A 24 -10.99 -1.39 23.77
C MET A 24 -12.29 -0.64 23.49
N ILE A 25 -12.23 0.34 22.58
CA ILE A 25 -13.38 1.12 22.12
C ILE A 25 -13.78 0.64 20.73
N ILE A 26 -15.01 0.17 20.60
CA ILE A 26 -15.61 -0.28 19.34
C ILE A 26 -16.83 0.55 19.03
N VAL A 27 -16.82 1.22 17.90
CA VAL A 27 -17.93 2.03 17.39
C VAL A 27 -18.60 1.26 16.25
N ASP A 28 -19.81 0.81 16.51
CA ASP A 28 -20.63 0.10 15.53
C ASP A 28 -21.42 1.07 14.66
N THR A 29 -21.21 0.98 13.35
CA THR A 29 -21.84 1.86 12.34
C THR A 29 -23.07 1.21 11.68
N GLY A 30 -23.73 0.31 12.39
CA GLY A 30 -24.98 -0.34 11.99
C GLY A 30 -24.79 -1.77 11.50
N SER A 31 -24.11 -2.61 12.28
CA SER A 31 -24.00 -4.05 12.04
C SER A 31 -25.34 -4.77 12.21
N LYS A 32 -25.54 -5.81 11.40
CA LYS A 32 -26.74 -6.67 11.41
C LYS A 32 -26.42 -8.13 11.75
N ASP A 33 -25.13 -8.43 11.93
CA ASP A 33 -24.57 -9.74 12.28
C ASP A 33 -24.17 -9.80 13.75
N ALA A 34 -23.35 -10.79 14.13
CA ALA A 34 -22.92 -10.98 15.50
C ALA A 34 -21.80 -10.01 15.97
N THR A 35 -21.37 -9.04 15.17
CA THR A 35 -20.25 -8.13 15.45
C THR A 35 -20.33 -7.49 16.84
N LYS A 36 -21.47 -6.92 17.22
CA LYS A 36 -21.66 -6.25 18.52
C LYS A 36 -21.56 -7.22 19.70
N ASN A 37 -22.15 -8.41 19.56
CA ASN A 37 -22.10 -9.43 20.60
C ASN A 37 -20.68 -9.91 20.82
N ILE A 38 -19.92 -10.18 19.75
CA ILE A 38 -18.50 -10.55 19.79
C ILE A 38 -17.69 -9.48 20.52
N ALA A 39 -17.90 -8.20 20.22
CA ALA A 39 -17.20 -7.11 20.88
C ALA A 39 -17.45 -7.10 22.40
N ILE A 40 -18.72 -7.18 22.83
CA ILE A 40 -19.12 -7.16 24.23
C ILE A 40 -18.57 -8.38 24.99
N GLU A 41 -18.71 -9.56 24.42
CA GLU A 41 -18.22 -10.83 25.02
C GLU A 41 -16.69 -10.84 25.22
N ASN A 42 -15.95 -10.07 24.42
CA ASN A 42 -14.50 -9.92 24.52
C ASN A 42 -14.08 -8.67 25.32
N GLY A 43 -15.00 -8.03 26.06
CA GLY A 43 -14.69 -6.96 27.02
C GLY A 43 -14.51 -5.57 26.40
N ALA A 44 -14.93 -5.36 25.15
CA ALA A 44 -14.89 -4.04 24.55
C ALA A 44 -16.06 -3.15 25.01
N LYS A 45 -15.81 -1.84 25.11
CA LYS A 45 -16.87 -0.83 25.25
C LYS A 45 -17.43 -0.55 23.85
N VAL A 46 -18.71 -0.85 23.65
CA VAL A 46 -19.38 -0.72 22.35
C VAL A 46 -20.27 0.52 22.35
N PHE A 47 -20.14 1.32 21.30
CA PHE A 47 -20.94 2.52 21.07
C PHE A 47 -21.61 2.43 19.70
N ASP A 48 -22.90 2.75 19.65
CA ASP A 48 -23.65 2.89 18.40
C ASP A 48 -23.37 4.25 17.75
N TYR A 49 -23.25 4.25 16.42
CA TYR A 49 -23.00 5.45 15.66
C TYR A 49 -23.78 5.46 14.34
N ASP A 50 -24.57 6.48 14.14
CA ASP A 50 -25.31 6.66 12.89
C ASP A 50 -24.36 7.04 11.75
N TRP A 51 -24.23 6.13 10.78
CA TRP A 51 -23.31 6.28 9.66
C TRP A 51 -23.64 7.49 8.77
N LYS A 52 -22.69 8.41 8.62
CA LYS A 52 -22.83 9.68 7.88
C LYS A 52 -22.05 9.71 6.56
N ASN A 53 -21.62 8.57 6.03
CA ASN A 53 -20.73 8.49 4.86
C ASN A 53 -19.39 9.24 5.05
N ASP A 54 -18.87 9.19 6.26
CA ASP A 54 -17.65 9.85 6.67
C ASP A 54 -16.88 8.97 7.66
N PHE A 55 -15.76 8.38 7.20
CA PHE A 55 -14.93 7.52 8.03
C PHE A 55 -14.19 8.31 9.10
N SER A 56 -13.75 9.54 8.79
CA SER A 56 -13.06 10.37 9.76
C SER A 56 -13.97 10.79 10.92
N ASP A 57 -15.23 11.14 10.66
CA ASP A 57 -16.18 11.52 11.72
C ASP A 57 -16.45 10.33 12.66
N ALA A 58 -16.67 9.13 12.13
CA ALA A 58 -16.84 7.92 12.93
C ALA A 58 -15.57 7.57 13.74
N ARG A 59 -14.39 7.69 13.11
CA ARG A 59 -13.11 7.40 13.78
C ARG A 59 -12.80 8.43 14.86
N ASN A 60 -13.05 9.71 14.58
CA ASN A 60 -12.93 10.78 15.57
C ASN A 60 -13.93 10.62 16.72
N PHE A 61 -15.14 10.13 16.44
CA PHE A 61 -16.08 9.77 17.50
C PHE A 61 -15.49 8.66 18.40
N SER A 62 -14.86 7.61 17.82
CA SER A 62 -14.24 6.54 18.61
C SER A 62 -13.09 7.04 19.49
N ILE A 63 -12.25 7.95 18.98
CA ILE A 63 -11.14 8.55 19.73
C ILE A 63 -11.67 9.35 20.93
N ARG A 64 -12.74 10.11 20.76
CA ARG A 64 -13.36 10.88 21.85
C ARG A 64 -13.91 10.02 22.99
N GLN A 65 -14.17 8.71 22.77
CA GLN A 65 -14.58 7.79 23.83
C GLN A 65 -13.38 7.22 24.62
N SER A 66 -12.15 7.40 24.13
CA SER A 66 -10.95 6.92 24.80
C SER A 66 -10.64 7.71 26.06
N THR A 67 -10.30 7.01 27.14
CA THR A 67 -9.89 7.59 28.43
C THR A 67 -8.41 7.41 28.73
N CYS A 68 -7.67 6.72 27.87
CA CYS A 68 -6.23 6.47 27.99
C CYS A 68 -5.39 7.57 27.34
N ASP A 69 -4.12 7.65 27.72
CA ASP A 69 -3.17 8.68 27.23
C ASP A 69 -2.74 8.46 25.77
N TRP A 70 -2.92 7.25 25.26
CA TRP A 70 -2.53 6.87 23.89
C TRP A 70 -3.65 6.13 23.17
N ASN A 71 -3.73 6.35 21.86
CA ASN A 71 -4.66 5.64 20.98
C ASN A 71 -3.87 4.74 20.01
N LEU A 72 -4.27 3.46 19.95
CA LEU A 72 -3.92 2.53 18.89
C LEU A 72 -5.16 2.30 18.03
N VAL A 73 -5.10 2.67 16.78
CA VAL A 73 -6.21 2.51 15.83
C VAL A 73 -5.98 1.29 14.94
N LEU A 74 -6.97 0.38 14.92
CA LEU A 74 -7.00 -0.80 14.06
C LEU A 74 -8.34 -0.89 13.34
N ASP A 75 -8.35 -1.53 12.19
CA ASP A 75 -9.54 -1.99 11.50
C ASP A 75 -9.86 -3.44 11.90
N ALA A 76 -11.11 -3.88 11.79
CA ALA A 76 -11.52 -5.19 12.30
C ALA A 76 -10.88 -6.38 11.54
N ASP A 77 -10.46 -6.15 10.29
CA ASP A 77 -9.77 -7.10 9.42
C ASP A 77 -8.23 -7.03 9.55
N GLU A 78 -7.73 -6.25 10.53
CA GLU A 78 -6.32 -6.14 10.89
C GLU A 78 -6.02 -6.91 12.19
N TYR A 79 -4.83 -7.49 12.30
CA TYR A 79 -4.36 -8.12 13.54
C TYR A 79 -2.84 -8.04 13.68
N ILE A 80 -2.35 -7.90 14.90
CA ILE A 80 -0.92 -7.86 15.18
C ILE A 80 -0.30 -9.21 14.85
N LEU A 81 0.70 -9.18 13.97
CA LEU A 81 1.43 -10.37 13.51
C LEU A 81 2.72 -10.59 14.29
N SER A 82 3.44 -9.53 14.64
CA SER A 82 4.71 -9.61 15.34
C SER A 82 5.07 -8.31 16.08
N ASN A 83 5.93 -8.45 17.09
CA ASN A 83 6.55 -7.35 17.84
C ASN A 83 5.56 -6.38 18.54
N GLY A 84 4.38 -6.86 18.98
CA GLY A 84 3.42 -6.04 19.71
C GLY A 84 4.00 -5.33 20.94
N GLU A 85 4.97 -5.94 21.62
CA GLU A 85 5.70 -5.35 22.76
C GLU A 85 6.33 -3.98 22.43
N SER A 86 6.78 -3.79 21.19
CA SER A 86 7.38 -2.52 20.74
C SER A 86 6.40 -1.33 20.80
N ILE A 87 5.10 -1.56 20.96
CA ILE A 87 4.11 -0.51 21.20
C ILE A 87 4.39 0.14 22.56
N LYS A 88 4.57 -0.67 23.61
CA LYS A 88 4.86 -0.18 24.97
C LYS A 88 6.20 0.54 25.03
N ASP A 89 7.24 -0.01 24.35
CA ASP A 89 8.54 0.62 24.26
C ASP A 89 8.47 1.98 23.57
N PHE A 90 7.69 2.08 22.50
CA PHE A 90 7.50 3.34 21.78
C PHE A 90 6.80 4.38 22.68
N ILE A 91 5.72 4.02 23.36
CA ILE A 91 4.96 4.90 24.27
C ILE A 91 5.89 5.45 25.37
N ASN A 92 6.69 4.59 25.99
CA ASN A 92 7.58 4.97 27.09
C ASN A 92 8.71 5.93 26.66
N ASN A 93 9.09 5.94 25.40
CA ASN A 93 10.24 6.70 24.89
C ASN A 93 9.87 7.88 23.98
N ASN A 94 8.59 8.11 23.68
CA ASN A 94 8.20 9.07 22.63
C ASN A 94 6.89 9.81 22.94
N GLU A 95 6.87 10.62 23.98
CA GLU A 95 5.66 11.32 24.47
C GLU A 95 4.95 12.23 23.42
N GLU A 96 5.67 12.72 22.41
CA GLU A 96 5.14 13.68 21.42
C GLU A 96 5.41 13.25 19.97
N LYS A 97 5.25 11.96 19.68
CA LYS A 97 5.46 11.43 18.33
C LYS A 97 4.31 10.52 17.90
N ILE A 98 4.19 10.34 16.60
CA ILE A 98 3.25 9.40 16.02
C ILE A 98 4.00 8.15 15.57
N GLY A 99 3.55 6.98 16.03
CA GLY A 99 4.04 5.69 15.58
C GLY A 99 3.35 5.27 14.28
N ARG A 100 4.16 5.07 13.23
CA ARG A 100 3.69 4.42 12.00
C ARG A 100 3.96 2.93 12.10
N ILE A 101 2.92 2.14 11.93
CA ILE A 101 2.96 0.68 12.02
C ILE A 101 3.00 0.09 10.61
N ASN A 102 3.77 -0.97 10.44
CA ASN A 102 3.86 -1.69 9.17
C ASN A 102 2.62 -2.55 8.95
N ILE A 103 1.79 -2.20 7.97
CA ILE A 103 0.63 -2.97 7.52
C ILE A 103 1.05 -3.85 6.34
N LEU A 104 0.89 -5.15 6.49
CA LEU A 104 1.15 -6.14 5.46
C LEU A 104 -0.18 -6.52 4.80
N SER A 105 -0.47 -5.90 3.67
CA SER A 105 -1.70 -6.14 2.90
C SER A 105 -1.46 -7.18 1.81
N LYS A 106 -2.27 -8.24 1.81
CA LYS A 106 -2.28 -9.24 0.75
C LYS A 106 -3.25 -8.83 -0.35
N TYR A 107 -2.86 -9.03 -1.59
CA TYR A 107 -3.73 -8.84 -2.75
C TYR A 107 -3.40 -9.84 -3.86
N LEU A 108 -4.32 -10.03 -4.80
CA LEU A 108 -4.10 -10.88 -5.97
C LEU A 108 -3.69 -10.03 -7.17
N ASN A 109 -2.63 -10.43 -7.83
CA ASN A 109 -2.24 -9.92 -9.13
C ASN A 109 -2.07 -11.10 -10.09
N ASN A 110 -2.94 -11.21 -11.11
CA ASN A 110 -2.97 -12.32 -12.05
C ASN A 110 -2.93 -13.71 -11.33
N GLU A 111 -3.86 -13.92 -10.39
CA GLU A 111 -3.97 -15.14 -9.57
C GLU A 111 -2.76 -15.41 -8.65
N GLN A 112 -1.81 -14.50 -8.57
CA GLN A 112 -0.67 -14.61 -7.68
C GLN A 112 -0.87 -13.76 -6.43
N GLU A 113 -0.65 -14.34 -5.25
CA GLU A 113 -0.65 -13.62 -3.99
C GLU A 113 0.57 -12.70 -3.91
N MET A 114 0.31 -11.42 -3.78
CA MET A 114 1.31 -10.38 -3.56
C MET A 114 1.13 -9.80 -2.14
N VAL A 115 2.20 -9.27 -1.58
CA VAL A 115 2.17 -8.62 -0.27
C VAL A 115 2.75 -7.22 -0.40
N GLU A 116 1.97 -6.22 -0.06
CA GLU A 116 2.41 -4.83 0.07
C GLU A 116 2.69 -4.51 1.53
N SER A 117 3.82 -3.88 1.79
CA SER A 117 4.23 -3.36 3.10
C SER A 117 4.09 -1.84 3.09
N THR A 118 3.19 -1.31 3.91
CA THR A 118 2.91 0.14 3.99
C THR A 118 2.94 0.60 5.44
N TYR A 119 3.61 1.72 5.73
CA TYR A 119 3.63 2.30 7.08
C TYR A 119 2.49 3.29 7.26
N ILE A 120 1.58 3.02 8.19
CA ILE A 120 0.41 3.86 8.48
C ILE A 120 0.47 4.40 9.90
N SER A 121 0.10 5.67 10.09
CA SER A 121 -0.02 6.32 11.41
C SER A 121 -1.17 5.69 12.20
N ARG A 122 -0.85 4.82 13.15
CA ARG A 122 -1.82 4.04 13.94
C ARG A 122 -1.71 4.23 15.44
N LEU A 123 -0.56 4.73 15.93
CA LEU A 123 -0.28 4.92 17.36
C LEU A 123 0.05 6.39 17.63
N PHE A 124 -0.74 7.06 18.48
CA PHE A 124 -0.58 8.48 18.75
C PHE A 124 -1.12 8.88 20.15
N PRO A 125 -0.59 9.94 20.77
CA PRO A 125 -1.07 10.41 22.06
C PRO A 125 -2.52 10.91 21.95
N ASN A 126 -3.29 10.71 23.02
CA ASN A 126 -4.68 11.17 23.13
C ASN A 126 -4.72 12.68 23.42
N LYS A 127 -4.33 13.48 22.45
CA LYS A 127 -4.35 14.94 22.44
C LYS A 127 -5.35 15.40 21.38
N GLU A 128 -5.34 16.69 21.04
CA GLU A 128 -6.15 17.23 19.93
C GLU A 128 -5.62 16.79 18.56
N ILE A 129 -5.67 15.49 18.29
CA ILE A 129 -5.27 14.85 17.03
C ILE A 129 -6.50 14.18 16.43
N PHE A 130 -6.80 14.48 15.16
CA PHE A 130 -8.01 14.03 14.51
C PHE A 130 -7.70 13.46 13.12
N PHE A 131 -8.57 12.58 12.67
CA PHE A 131 -8.60 12.15 11.28
C PHE A 131 -9.35 13.16 10.41
N LYS A 132 -8.91 13.31 9.16
CA LYS A 132 -9.51 14.14 8.12
C LYS A 132 -9.64 13.34 6.84
N GLY A 133 -10.72 13.59 6.11
CA GLY A 133 -11.08 12.91 4.86
C GLY A 133 -12.22 11.92 5.06
N LYS A 134 -13.24 11.98 4.19
CA LYS A 134 -14.42 11.10 4.26
C LYS A 134 -14.04 9.63 4.05
N VAL A 135 -13.03 9.39 3.21
CA VAL A 135 -12.47 8.07 2.92
C VAL A 135 -10.96 8.20 2.66
N HIS A 136 -10.18 7.16 2.94
CA HIS A 136 -8.71 7.22 2.97
C HIS A 136 -8.21 8.30 3.93
N GLU A 137 -8.88 8.42 5.06
CA GLU A 137 -8.68 9.45 6.06
C GLU A 137 -7.24 9.45 6.60
N GLN A 138 -6.68 10.64 6.73
CA GLN A 138 -5.33 10.87 7.22
C GLN A 138 -5.35 11.48 8.62
N LEU A 139 -4.37 11.11 9.44
CA LEU A 139 -4.17 11.71 10.75
C LEU A 139 -3.58 13.12 10.59
N GLU A 140 -4.32 14.15 10.98
CA GLU A 140 -3.87 15.54 10.94
C GLU A 140 -3.15 15.89 12.25
N SER A 141 -1.85 16.14 12.15
CA SER A 141 -1.00 16.48 13.29
C SER A 141 0.33 17.10 12.83
N SER A 142 0.85 18.01 13.64
CA SER A 142 2.21 18.57 13.49
C SER A 142 3.29 17.70 14.14
N LEU A 143 2.92 16.63 14.84
CA LEU A 143 3.88 15.75 15.49
C LEU A 143 4.70 14.95 14.47
N SER A 144 5.97 14.75 14.77
CA SER A 144 6.84 13.94 13.94
C SER A 144 6.41 12.47 13.95
N LYS A 145 6.54 11.82 12.77
CA LYS A 145 6.15 10.43 12.54
C LYS A 145 7.38 9.52 12.56
N ILE A 146 7.30 8.37 13.22
CA ILE A 146 8.38 7.37 13.29
C ILE A 146 7.83 6.00 12.94
N ASN A 147 8.54 5.29 12.05
CA ASN A 147 8.24 3.89 11.76
C ASN A 147 8.67 3.00 12.92
N ILE A 148 7.73 2.26 13.51
CA ILE A 148 7.97 1.33 14.62
C ILE A 148 8.02 -0.11 14.12
N SER A 149 8.74 -0.97 14.84
CA SER A 149 8.98 -2.36 14.45
C SER A 149 7.79 -3.28 14.82
N VAL A 150 6.57 -2.83 14.55
CA VAL A 150 5.34 -3.63 14.72
C VAL A 150 4.79 -3.96 13.36
N SER A 151 4.41 -5.21 13.14
CA SER A 151 3.77 -5.64 11.91
C SER A 151 2.34 -6.09 12.16
N ILE A 152 1.43 -5.60 11.35
CA ILE A 152 0.01 -5.94 11.34
C ILE A 152 -0.31 -6.62 10.01
N ALA A 153 -0.99 -7.75 10.04
CA ALA A 153 -1.57 -8.35 8.84
C ALA A 153 -2.94 -7.73 8.55
N HIS A 154 -3.23 -7.49 7.28
CA HIS A 154 -4.49 -6.98 6.79
C HIS A 154 -5.02 -7.91 5.70
N ASP A 155 -6.10 -8.62 6.01
CA ASP A 155 -6.71 -9.61 5.12
C ASP A 155 -7.88 -9.05 4.29
N GLY A 156 -8.37 -7.87 4.60
CA GLY A 156 -9.60 -7.28 4.02
C GLY A 156 -9.51 -6.83 2.55
N TYR A 157 -8.31 -6.81 1.97
CA TYR A 157 -8.11 -6.45 0.55
C TYR A 157 -8.30 -7.62 -0.42
N TYR A 158 -8.41 -8.84 0.09
CA TYR A 158 -8.28 -10.04 -0.73
C TYR A 158 -9.43 -10.24 -1.74
N LEU A 159 -10.64 -9.68 -1.50
CA LEU A 159 -11.82 -9.96 -2.32
C LEU A 159 -12.84 -8.81 -2.47
N ALA A 160 -12.63 -7.63 -1.92
CA ALA A 160 -13.66 -6.59 -1.92
C ALA A 160 -13.28 -5.40 -2.81
N ASP A 161 -13.99 -5.23 -3.92
CA ASP A 161 -13.99 -3.97 -4.66
C ASP A 161 -14.75 -2.91 -3.87
N LYS A 162 -14.01 -1.97 -3.27
CA LYS A 162 -14.55 -0.84 -2.49
C LYS A 162 -14.72 0.42 -3.36
N THR A 163 -14.48 0.33 -4.66
CA THR A 163 -14.43 1.48 -5.57
C THR A 163 -15.78 2.17 -5.70
N ASP A 164 -16.88 1.41 -5.78
CA ASP A 164 -18.23 1.98 -5.88
C ASP A 164 -18.64 2.81 -4.67
N ARG A 165 -18.11 2.46 -3.48
CA ARG A 165 -18.31 3.23 -2.26
C ARG A 165 -17.39 4.45 -2.19
N ASN A 166 -16.11 4.27 -2.53
CA ASN A 166 -15.07 5.26 -2.25
C ASN A 166 -15.08 6.42 -3.26
N LEU A 167 -15.25 6.13 -4.56
CA LEU A 167 -15.16 7.15 -5.60
C LEU A 167 -16.18 8.30 -5.44
N PRO A 168 -17.47 8.07 -5.14
CA PRO A 168 -18.41 9.17 -4.89
C PRO A 168 -17.97 10.08 -3.74
N LEU A 169 -17.47 9.52 -2.64
CA LEU A 169 -17.03 10.30 -1.48
C LEU A 169 -15.81 11.16 -1.81
N LEU A 170 -14.83 10.63 -2.53
CA LEU A 170 -13.66 11.37 -2.99
C LEU A 170 -14.05 12.52 -3.95
N LEU A 171 -15.01 12.29 -4.86
CA LEU A 171 -15.49 13.31 -5.77
C LEU A 171 -16.25 14.44 -5.04
N GLU A 172 -16.95 14.13 -3.95
CA GLU A 172 -17.57 15.16 -3.09
C GLU A 172 -16.50 16.00 -2.38
N GLU A 173 -15.45 15.36 -1.83
CA GLU A 173 -14.36 16.09 -1.19
C GLU A 173 -13.58 16.95 -2.19
N LEU A 174 -13.33 16.45 -3.39
CA LEU A 174 -12.65 17.21 -4.44
C LEU A 174 -13.41 18.48 -4.83
N LYS A 175 -14.77 18.50 -4.75
CA LYS A 175 -15.56 19.71 -4.97
C LYS A 175 -15.30 20.79 -3.91
N ILE A 176 -14.99 20.37 -2.67
CA ILE A 176 -14.69 21.27 -1.56
C ILE A 176 -13.23 21.75 -1.64
N SER A 177 -12.32 20.85 -1.99
CA SER A 177 -10.87 21.10 -2.07
C SER A 177 -10.30 20.70 -3.44
N PRO A 178 -10.56 21.46 -4.53
CA PRO A 178 -10.22 21.07 -5.90
C PRO A 178 -8.71 20.91 -6.15
N SER A 179 -7.87 21.56 -5.37
CA SER A 179 -6.40 21.52 -5.49
C SER A 179 -5.74 20.47 -4.57
N ASP A 180 -6.50 19.70 -3.81
CA ASP A 180 -5.96 18.69 -2.92
C ASP A 180 -5.35 17.53 -3.72
N THR A 181 -4.02 17.45 -3.69
CA THR A 181 -3.24 16.49 -4.47
C THR A 181 -3.44 15.04 -3.98
N TYR A 182 -3.71 14.85 -2.68
CA TYR A 182 -3.97 13.52 -2.15
C TYR A 182 -5.32 12.97 -2.60
N ILE A 183 -6.37 13.81 -2.58
CA ILE A 183 -7.71 13.44 -3.09
C ILE A 183 -7.63 13.12 -4.58
N GLN A 184 -6.92 13.96 -5.38
CA GLN A 184 -6.69 13.69 -6.80
C GLN A 184 -5.98 12.36 -7.03
N TYR A 185 -4.92 12.06 -6.27
CA TYR A 185 -4.22 10.78 -6.31
C TYR A 185 -5.16 9.61 -6.01
N GLN A 186 -5.96 9.69 -4.95
CA GLN A 186 -6.88 8.62 -4.58
C GLN A 186 -7.97 8.39 -5.65
N ILE A 187 -8.50 9.45 -6.28
CA ILE A 187 -9.43 9.32 -7.40
C ILE A 187 -8.75 8.63 -8.60
N GLY A 188 -7.51 9.02 -8.89
CA GLY A 188 -6.70 8.36 -9.93
C GLY A 188 -6.59 6.84 -9.69
N LYS A 189 -6.32 6.43 -8.45
CA LYS A 189 -6.30 5.01 -8.06
C LYS A 189 -7.65 4.31 -8.26
N GLN A 190 -8.77 4.95 -7.90
CA GLN A 190 -10.10 4.35 -8.11
C GLN A 190 -10.38 4.13 -9.60
N HIS A 191 -10.01 5.08 -10.48
CA HIS A 191 -10.13 4.92 -11.92
C HIS A 191 -9.17 3.86 -12.47
N PHE A 192 -7.94 3.78 -11.97
CA PHE A 192 -6.97 2.75 -12.34
C PHE A 192 -7.50 1.33 -12.04
N LEU A 193 -8.08 1.12 -10.85
CA LEU A 193 -8.69 -0.16 -10.47
C LEU A 193 -9.87 -0.56 -11.35
N ARG A 194 -10.56 0.42 -11.96
CA ARG A 194 -11.62 0.21 -12.94
C ARG A 194 -11.13 0.11 -14.38
N GLU A 195 -9.81 0.08 -14.57
CA GLU A 195 -9.18 0.07 -15.89
C GLU A 195 -9.52 1.29 -16.78
N ASP A 196 -10.06 2.37 -16.18
CA ASP A 196 -10.28 3.66 -16.85
C ASP A 196 -8.98 4.48 -16.81
N TYR A 197 -7.98 3.99 -17.54
CA TYR A 197 -6.62 4.57 -17.51
C TYR A 197 -6.59 6.01 -18.01
N SER A 198 -7.51 6.39 -18.89
CA SER A 198 -7.59 7.78 -19.37
C SER A 198 -7.93 8.75 -18.24
N LYS A 199 -8.97 8.43 -17.44
CA LYS A 199 -9.31 9.26 -16.27
C LYS A 199 -8.26 9.13 -15.18
N ALA A 200 -7.73 7.93 -14.94
CA ALA A 200 -6.64 7.72 -13.98
C ALA A 200 -5.47 8.66 -14.27
N ASN A 201 -4.99 8.69 -15.53
CA ASN A 201 -3.90 9.56 -15.97
C ASN A 201 -4.20 11.05 -15.78
N ASN A 202 -5.43 11.49 -16.03
CA ASN A 202 -5.82 12.90 -15.82
C ASN A 202 -5.68 13.30 -14.34
N TYR A 203 -6.16 12.47 -13.42
CA TYR A 203 -6.08 12.74 -11.99
C TYR A 203 -4.66 12.58 -11.45
N PHE A 204 -3.92 11.57 -11.87
CA PHE A 204 -2.51 11.42 -11.51
C PHE A 204 -1.66 12.59 -12.02
N SER A 205 -1.86 13.03 -13.27
CA SER A 205 -1.18 14.20 -13.82
C SER A 205 -1.48 15.47 -13.03
N SER A 206 -2.75 15.67 -12.61
CA SER A 206 -3.14 16.81 -11.80
C SER A 206 -2.48 16.79 -10.44
N SER A 207 -2.45 15.62 -9.77
CA SER A 207 -1.75 15.42 -8.51
C SER A 207 -0.24 15.66 -8.68
N TYR A 208 0.41 15.04 -9.68
CA TYR A 208 1.86 15.14 -9.94
C TYR A 208 2.35 16.57 -10.14
N LYS A 209 1.58 17.39 -10.86
CA LYS A 209 1.96 18.79 -11.14
C LYS A 209 2.00 19.69 -9.90
N ASN A 210 1.22 19.35 -8.88
CA ASN A 210 1.00 20.22 -7.72
C ASN A 210 1.47 19.61 -6.39
N ILE A 211 1.97 18.36 -6.41
CA ILE A 211 2.37 17.67 -5.18
C ILE A 211 3.63 18.30 -4.57
N ASP A 212 3.62 18.46 -3.25
CA ASP A 212 4.80 18.87 -2.51
C ASP A 212 5.85 17.74 -2.50
N ASN A 213 7.12 18.12 -2.65
CA ASN A 213 8.24 17.19 -2.66
C ASN A 213 8.40 16.41 -1.35
N TYR A 214 7.87 16.93 -0.25
CA TYR A 214 7.93 16.28 1.08
C TYR A 214 6.66 15.49 1.42
N SER A 215 5.72 15.37 0.48
CA SER A 215 4.49 14.58 0.70
C SER A 215 4.81 13.10 0.89
N ASP A 216 4.31 12.52 1.97
CA ASP A 216 4.53 11.11 2.35
C ASP A 216 4.09 10.12 1.24
N PHE A 217 3.15 10.50 0.37
CA PHE A 217 2.62 9.64 -0.69
C PHE A 217 3.22 9.91 -2.08
N LYS A 218 4.16 10.87 -2.24
CA LYS A 218 4.70 11.26 -3.55
C LYS A 218 5.32 10.08 -4.31
N SER A 219 6.18 9.31 -3.64
CA SER A 219 6.85 8.15 -4.26
C SER A 219 5.85 7.12 -4.78
N LYS A 220 4.85 6.77 -3.95
CA LYS A 220 3.82 5.81 -4.33
C LYS A 220 2.93 6.33 -5.46
N MET A 221 2.56 7.60 -5.44
CA MET A 221 1.77 8.23 -6.50
C MET A 221 2.51 8.18 -7.85
N ILE A 222 3.82 8.44 -7.87
CA ILE A 222 4.63 8.36 -9.10
C ILE A 222 4.65 6.94 -9.65
N ILE A 223 4.85 5.94 -8.78
CA ILE A 223 4.87 4.52 -9.16
C ILE A 223 3.50 4.10 -9.74
N ASP A 224 2.40 4.42 -9.06
CA ASP A 224 1.04 4.11 -9.51
C ASP A 224 0.73 4.83 -10.84
N TYR A 225 1.21 6.07 -11.02
CA TYR A 225 1.05 6.81 -12.27
C TYR A 225 1.83 6.14 -13.41
N LEU A 226 3.07 5.70 -13.18
CA LEU A 226 3.83 4.97 -14.20
C LEU A 226 3.13 3.67 -14.62
N TYR A 227 2.55 2.91 -13.68
CA TYR A 227 1.73 1.74 -14.04
C TYR A 227 0.53 2.12 -14.92
N SER A 228 -0.15 3.23 -14.62
CA SER A 228 -1.28 3.71 -15.43
C SER A 228 -0.85 4.15 -16.83
N LEU A 229 0.30 4.80 -16.96
CA LEU A 229 0.88 5.21 -18.24
C LEU A 229 1.29 3.99 -19.08
N ILE A 230 1.85 2.95 -18.47
CA ILE A 230 2.15 1.67 -19.13
C ILE A 230 0.86 1.07 -19.70
N ARG A 231 -0.19 0.95 -18.87
CA ARG A 231 -1.48 0.36 -19.29
C ARG A 231 -2.19 1.13 -20.41
N SER A 232 -1.95 2.42 -20.49
CA SER A 232 -2.51 3.29 -21.54
C SER A 232 -1.55 3.55 -22.72
N GLU A 233 -0.37 2.91 -22.74
CA GLU A 233 0.69 3.09 -23.73
C GLU A 233 1.13 4.56 -23.89
N ASN A 234 0.96 5.36 -22.84
CA ASN A 234 1.38 6.78 -22.86
C ASN A 234 2.85 6.94 -22.48
N PHE A 235 3.71 6.31 -23.27
CA PHE A 235 5.15 6.20 -22.98
C PHE A 235 5.89 7.54 -22.99
N SER A 236 5.44 8.52 -23.78
CA SER A 236 6.12 9.82 -23.83
C SER A 236 6.09 10.55 -22.48
N VAL A 237 4.95 10.53 -21.81
CA VAL A 237 4.80 11.11 -20.47
C VAL A 237 5.58 10.30 -19.44
N GLY A 238 5.54 8.96 -19.54
CA GLY A 238 6.29 8.10 -18.63
C GLY A 238 7.80 8.32 -18.69
N LEU A 239 8.38 8.49 -19.89
CA LEU A 239 9.81 8.83 -20.06
C LEU A 239 10.16 10.14 -19.35
N GLU A 240 9.33 11.18 -19.51
CA GLU A 240 9.52 12.47 -18.85
C GLU A 240 9.52 12.34 -17.33
N ILE A 241 8.54 11.59 -16.77
CA ILE A 241 8.44 11.36 -15.32
C ILE A 241 9.66 10.59 -14.79
N ILE A 242 10.06 9.52 -15.47
CA ILE A 242 11.25 8.74 -15.08
C ILE A 242 12.49 9.62 -15.04
N GLU A 243 12.72 10.44 -16.08
CA GLU A 243 13.86 11.33 -16.14
C GLU A 243 13.85 12.38 -15.02
N ASN A 244 12.68 12.95 -14.69
CA ASN A 244 12.55 13.97 -13.65
C ASN A 244 12.73 13.41 -12.25
N GLU A 245 12.29 12.16 -11.99
CA GLU A 245 12.22 11.61 -10.65
C GLU A 245 13.33 10.59 -10.32
N LYS A 246 14.13 10.17 -11.29
CA LYS A 246 15.17 9.14 -11.11
C LYS A 246 16.18 9.44 -10.00
N ILE A 247 16.51 10.72 -9.75
CA ILE A 247 17.44 11.10 -8.68
C ILE A 247 16.75 11.02 -7.33
N TYR A 248 15.50 11.49 -7.25
CA TYR A 248 14.71 11.47 -6.02
C TYR A 248 14.36 10.04 -5.59
N LEU A 249 14.08 9.15 -6.54
CA LEU A 249 13.67 7.77 -6.31
C LEU A 249 14.78 6.73 -6.52
N ASP A 250 16.05 7.12 -6.63
CA ASP A 250 17.19 6.22 -6.86
C ASP A 250 17.34 5.11 -5.79
N SER A 251 16.88 5.36 -4.57
CA SER A 251 16.86 4.36 -3.49
C SER A 251 15.56 3.54 -3.40
N SER A 252 14.60 3.75 -4.30
CA SER A 252 13.32 3.06 -4.29
C SER A 252 13.34 1.82 -5.18
N THR A 253 13.30 0.65 -4.57
CA THR A 253 13.24 -0.63 -5.28
C THR A 253 12.00 -0.72 -6.18
N ASP A 254 10.82 -0.30 -5.69
CA ASP A 254 9.57 -0.33 -6.46
C ASP A 254 9.60 0.61 -7.66
N PHE A 255 10.31 1.74 -7.55
CA PHE A 255 10.50 2.65 -8.69
C PHE A 255 11.34 1.98 -9.79
N HIS A 256 12.48 1.40 -9.44
CA HIS A 256 13.30 0.67 -10.41
C HIS A 256 12.55 -0.52 -11.02
N PHE A 257 11.75 -1.21 -10.21
CA PHE A 257 10.94 -2.32 -10.69
C PHE A 257 9.89 -1.87 -11.73
N VAL A 258 9.16 -0.79 -11.48
CA VAL A 258 8.20 -0.25 -12.47
C VAL A 258 8.92 0.32 -13.69
N CYS A 259 10.11 0.92 -13.54
CA CYS A 259 10.95 1.37 -14.69
C CYS A 259 11.36 0.18 -15.56
N GLY A 260 11.77 -0.96 -14.97
CA GLY A 260 12.07 -2.17 -15.71
C GLY A 260 10.89 -2.67 -16.55
N ILE A 261 9.68 -2.71 -15.96
CA ILE A 261 8.44 -3.03 -16.68
C ILE A 261 8.17 -1.98 -17.77
N PHE A 262 8.31 -0.70 -17.46
CA PHE A 262 8.06 0.39 -18.39
C PHE A 262 8.94 0.29 -19.65
N PHE A 263 10.25 0.13 -19.46
CA PHE A 263 11.17 0.01 -20.60
C PHE A 263 10.92 -1.27 -21.40
N MET A 264 10.53 -2.35 -20.76
CA MET A 264 10.15 -3.60 -21.43
C MET A 264 8.93 -3.37 -22.34
N GLU A 265 7.83 -2.83 -21.82
CA GLU A 265 6.62 -2.53 -22.60
C GLU A 265 6.87 -1.50 -23.69
N LEU A 266 7.66 -0.46 -23.42
CA LEU A 266 8.09 0.54 -24.41
C LEU A 266 8.82 -0.11 -25.59
N VAL A 267 9.82 -0.96 -25.33
CA VAL A 267 10.60 -1.64 -26.37
C VAL A 267 9.70 -2.56 -27.19
N PHE A 268 8.87 -3.37 -26.52
CA PHE A 268 7.99 -4.32 -27.21
C PHE A 268 6.85 -3.65 -27.98
N SER A 269 6.43 -2.44 -27.59
CA SER A 269 5.42 -1.69 -28.35
C SER A 269 5.90 -1.32 -29.77
N ASN A 270 7.19 -1.05 -29.94
CA ASN A 270 7.81 -0.79 -31.26
C ASN A 270 9.34 -0.98 -31.18
N VAL A 271 9.78 -2.23 -31.41
CA VAL A 271 11.21 -2.60 -31.31
C VAL A 271 12.10 -1.72 -32.19
N ASN A 272 11.70 -1.45 -33.45
CA ASN A 272 12.52 -0.63 -34.37
C ASN A 272 12.76 0.79 -33.86
N LYS A 273 11.78 1.35 -33.17
CA LYS A 273 11.84 2.73 -32.65
C LYS A 273 12.58 2.81 -31.31
N TYR A 274 12.39 1.82 -30.44
CA TYR A 274 12.76 1.92 -29.04
C TYR A 274 13.86 0.95 -28.60
N LEU A 275 14.53 0.28 -29.54
CA LEU A 275 15.60 -0.70 -29.23
C LEU A 275 16.73 -0.11 -28.38
N SER A 276 17.00 1.20 -28.51
CA SER A 276 18.01 1.90 -27.70
C SER A 276 17.73 1.89 -26.19
N TYR A 277 16.48 1.69 -25.78
CA TYR A 277 16.08 1.58 -24.38
C TYR A 277 16.24 0.16 -23.82
N TYR A 278 16.49 -0.84 -24.65
CA TYR A 278 16.62 -2.24 -24.22
C TYR A 278 17.63 -2.46 -23.08
N PRO A 279 18.84 -1.86 -23.09
CA PRO A 279 19.81 -2.02 -22.01
C PRO A 279 19.30 -1.51 -20.65
N LEU A 280 18.35 -0.57 -20.63
CA LEU A 280 17.78 -0.04 -19.39
C LEU A 280 16.91 -1.08 -18.67
N ILE A 281 16.31 -2.03 -19.38
CA ILE A 281 15.50 -3.10 -18.77
C ILE A 281 16.36 -3.92 -17.81
N GLU A 282 17.53 -4.36 -18.29
CA GLU A 282 18.49 -5.12 -17.47
C GLU A 282 19.01 -4.29 -16.31
N LEU A 283 19.40 -3.03 -16.59
CA LEU A 283 19.92 -2.10 -15.59
C LEU A 283 18.95 -1.91 -14.42
N GLU A 284 17.67 -1.66 -14.70
CA GLU A 284 16.67 -1.38 -13.68
C GLU A 284 16.39 -2.62 -12.80
N TYR A 285 16.28 -3.82 -13.38
CA TYR A 285 16.12 -5.04 -12.58
C TYR A 285 17.36 -5.40 -11.78
N LEU A 286 18.56 -5.16 -12.30
CA LEU A 286 19.80 -5.33 -11.53
C LEU A 286 19.86 -4.34 -10.35
N ARG A 287 19.42 -3.10 -10.56
CA ARG A 287 19.31 -2.11 -9.49
C ARG A 287 18.32 -2.54 -8.40
N CYS A 288 17.17 -3.13 -8.78
CA CYS A 288 16.24 -3.74 -7.81
C CYS A 288 16.94 -4.80 -6.94
N ILE A 289 17.70 -5.70 -7.58
CA ILE A 289 18.40 -6.81 -6.88
C ILE A 289 19.51 -6.25 -5.97
N GLU A 290 20.21 -5.22 -6.39
CA GLU A 290 21.25 -4.54 -5.62
C GLU A 290 20.68 -3.85 -4.36
N LEU A 291 19.59 -3.10 -4.52
CA LEU A 291 18.91 -2.44 -3.41
C LEU A 291 18.28 -3.44 -2.43
N GLY A 292 17.74 -4.54 -2.96
CA GLY A 292 17.08 -5.57 -2.17
C GLY A 292 15.75 -5.10 -1.56
N GLU A 293 15.28 -5.84 -0.58
CA GLU A 293 14.11 -5.48 0.23
C GLU A 293 14.58 -4.72 1.47
N ILE A 294 14.40 -3.40 1.48
CA ILE A 294 14.89 -2.54 2.56
C ILE A 294 13.88 -2.60 3.71
N GLU A 295 14.35 -3.03 4.89
CA GLU A 295 13.55 -2.99 6.10
C GLU A 295 13.10 -1.56 6.43
N LYS A 296 11.87 -1.42 6.93
CA LYS A 296 11.23 -0.14 7.32
C LYS A 296 10.94 0.83 6.16
N GLN A 297 11.00 0.39 4.92
CA GLN A 297 10.46 1.13 3.78
C GLN A 297 9.14 0.52 3.30
N GLU A 298 8.32 1.36 2.66
CA GLU A 298 7.14 0.91 1.94
C GLU A 298 7.60 0.20 0.67
N ILE A 299 7.17 -1.04 0.45
CA ILE A 299 7.61 -1.88 -0.67
C ILE A 299 6.59 -2.96 -1.00
N VAL A 300 6.48 -3.29 -2.26
CA VAL A 300 5.84 -4.53 -2.71
C VAL A 300 6.85 -5.67 -2.56
N LYS A 301 6.57 -6.65 -1.70
CA LYS A 301 7.49 -7.75 -1.46
C LYS A 301 7.81 -8.52 -2.74
N GLY A 302 9.07 -8.74 -2.97
CA GLY A 302 9.58 -9.42 -4.15
C GLY A 302 10.19 -8.51 -5.19
N THR A 303 9.87 -7.23 -5.22
CA THR A 303 10.43 -6.29 -6.21
C THR A 303 11.94 -6.12 -6.09
N GLY A 304 12.48 -6.24 -4.87
CA GLY A 304 13.94 -6.27 -4.61
C GLY A 304 14.55 -7.68 -4.63
N SER A 305 13.77 -8.73 -4.93
CA SER A 305 14.24 -10.10 -4.82
C SER A 305 13.67 -11.01 -5.91
N TYR A 306 12.71 -11.88 -5.58
CA TYR A 306 12.27 -12.96 -6.49
C TYR A 306 11.53 -12.44 -7.73
N LEU A 307 10.82 -11.32 -7.68
CA LEU A 307 10.13 -10.75 -8.85
C LEU A 307 11.13 -10.15 -9.85
N ALA A 308 12.09 -9.33 -9.35
CA ALA A 308 13.12 -8.75 -10.21
C ALA A 308 13.98 -9.85 -10.88
N LEU A 309 14.37 -10.87 -10.10
CA LEU A 309 15.10 -12.03 -10.63
C LEU A 309 14.31 -12.79 -11.70
N TYR A 310 13.00 -12.95 -11.48
CA TYR A 310 12.12 -13.64 -12.44
C TYR A 310 11.97 -12.82 -13.73
N ASN A 311 11.69 -11.52 -13.62
CA ASN A 311 11.50 -10.63 -14.77
C ASN A 311 12.80 -10.55 -15.60
N LEU A 312 13.94 -10.40 -14.93
CA LEU A 312 15.25 -10.41 -15.61
C LEU A 312 15.53 -11.72 -16.32
N ALA A 313 15.18 -12.86 -15.70
CA ALA A 313 15.28 -14.16 -16.35
C ALA A 313 14.39 -14.24 -17.61
N THR A 314 13.17 -13.70 -17.54
CA THR A 314 12.25 -13.63 -18.69
C THR A 314 12.83 -12.79 -19.83
N VAL A 315 13.48 -11.67 -19.51
CA VAL A 315 14.18 -10.84 -20.52
C VAL A 315 15.28 -11.63 -21.20
N TYR A 316 16.15 -12.30 -20.47
CA TYR A 316 17.21 -13.13 -21.06
C TYR A 316 16.65 -14.31 -21.90
N GLU A 317 15.59 -14.94 -21.43
CA GLU A 317 14.93 -16.01 -22.18
C GLU A 317 14.37 -15.52 -23.52
N THR A 318 13.68 -14.38 -23.53
CA THR A 318 13.08 -13.80 -24.76
C THR A 318 14.13 -13.34 -25.76
N THR A 319 15.33 -13.03 -25.32
CA THR A 319 16.46 -12.63 -26.17
C THR A 319 17.42 -13.78 -26.52
N GLY A 320 17.12 -14.98 -26.07
CA GLY A 320 17.87 -16.20 -26.43
C GLY A 320 19.09 -16.49 -25.54
N ASP A 321 19.36 -15.71 -24.51
CA ASP A 321 20.39 -16.00 -23.52
C ASP A 321 19.85 -17.00 -22.47
N ILE A 322 19.67 -18.24 -22.91
CA ILE A 322 19.05 -19.28 -22.11
C ILE A 322 19.88 -19.65 -20.87
N GLU A 323 21.20 -19.52 -20.94
CA GLU A 323 22.09 -19.82 -19.80
C GLU A 323 21.83 -18.83 -18.64
N LYS A 324 21.84 -17.54 -18.93
CA LYS A 324 21.49 -16.52 -17.95
C LYS A 324 20.03 -16.65 -17.47
N ALA A 325 19.09 -16.91 -18.38
CA ALA A 325 17.70 -17.13 -18.01
C ALA A 325 17.57 -18.24 -16.94
N ILE A 326 18.19 -19.39 -17.17
CA ILE A 326 18.21 -20.51 -16.21
C ILE A 326 18.86 -20.09 -14.89
N GLU A 327 19.96 -19.35 -14.92
CA GLU A 327 20.65 -18.88 -13.72
C GLU A 327 19.71 -18.02 -12.85
N TYR A 328 19.06 -17.02 -13.43
CA TYR A 328 18.20 -16.08 -12.71
C TYR A 328 16.88 -16.74 -12.27
N TYR A 329 16.29 -17.63 -13.07
CA TYR A 329 15.15 -18.45 -12.63
C TYR A 329 15.50 -19.33 -11.44
N LYS A 330 16.70 -19.93 -11.40
CA LYS A 330 17.18 -20.71 -10.25
C LYS A 330 17.28 -19.84 -9.00
N LYS A 331 17.82 -18.62 -9.11
CA LYS A 331 17.91 -17.67 -7.99
C LYS A 331 16.52 -17.32 -7.46
N SER A 332 15.57 -16.99 -8.32
CA SER A 332 14.17 -16.69 -7.96
C SER A 332 13.46 -17.90 -7.33
N SER A 333 13.63 -19.09 -7.89
CA SER A 333 13.05 -20.35 -7.37
C SER A 333 13.56 -20.70 -5.98
N LYS A 334 14.84 -20.44 -5.67
CA LYS A 334 15.40 -20.63 -4.32
C LYS A 334 14.68 -19.77 -3.26
N LEU A 335 14.12 -18.63 -3.66
CA LEU A 335 13.28 -17.76 -2.82
C LEU A 335 11.81 -18.22 -2.80
N LYS A 336 11.55 -19.48 -3.20
CA LYS A 336 10.23 -20.14 -3.19
C LYS A 336 9.21 -19.52 -4.15
N TYR A 337 9.66 -18.80 -5.19
CA TYR A 337 8.77 -18.23 -6.19
C TYR A 337 8.29 -19.31 -7.16
N LYS A 338 7.03 -19.70 -7.06
CA LYS A 338 6.44 -20.83 -7.82
C LYS A 338 6.53 -20.67 -9.34
N PRO A 339 6.26 -19.48 -9.94
CA PRO A 339 6.38 -19.30 -11.39
C PRO A 339 7.79 -19.58 -11.91
N ALA A 340 8.83 -19.15 -11.19
CA ALA A 340 10.22 -19.43 -11.57
C ALA A 340 10.52 -20.93 -11.56
N LYS A 341 10.04 -21.65 -10.55
CA LYS A 341 10.18 -23.12 -10.48
C LYS A 341 9.51 -23.80 -11.70
N LYS A 342 8.26 -23.43 -11.99
CA LYS A 342 7.51 -23.99 -13.12
C LYS A 342 8.22 -23.71 -14.45
N ARG A 343 8.79 -22.49 -14.63
CA ARG A 343 9.48 -22.14 -15.87
C ARG A 343 10.78 -22.91 -16.05
N LEU A 344 11.54 -23.11 -14.96
CA LEU A 344 12.75 -23.97 -14.98
C LEU A 344 12.45 -25.41 -15.42
N GLU A 345 11.39 -26.00 -14.88
CA GLU A 345 10.97 -27.35 -15.26
C GLU A 345 10.67 -27.44 -16.77
N THR A 346 10.12 -26.37 -17.36
CA THR A 346 9.85 -26.32 -18.81
C THR A 346 11.11 -26.16 -19.65
N LEU A 347 12.10 -25.38 -19.19
CA LEU A 347 13.33 -25.09 -19.93
C LEU A 347 14.38 -26.25 -19.85
N MET A 348 14.26 -27.11 -18.84
CA MET A 348 15.19 -28.21 -18.60
C MET A 348 14.71 -29.54 -19.16
N ASN A 349 13.46 -29.64 -19.62
CA ASN A 349 12.87 -30.78 -20.32
C ASN A 349 12.91 -30.57 -21.84
#